data_e669894883824b3615b11e83cc4852e4
#
_entry.id   e669894883824b3615b11e83cc4852e4
#
_cell.length_a   1.000
_cell.length_b   1.000
_cell.length_c   1.000
_cell.angle_alpha   90.00
_cell.angle_beta   90.00
_cell.angle_gamma   90.00
#
_symmetry.space_group_name_H-M   'P 1'
#
loop_
_entity.id
_entity.type
_entity.pdbx_description
1 polymer ?
#
loop_
_entity_poly.entity_id
_entity_poly.type
_entity_poly.pdbx_seq_one_letter_code
_entity_poly.pdbx_strand_id
1 'polypeptide(L)' 'MSRILAIDYGRKRTGVAVSDAMQIIANGLTTVPTHELLDFITGYVQKEPV' A
#
# COMPACT_ATOMS: atom_id res chain seq x y z
N MET A 1 8.21 -2.24 -15.01
CA MET A 1 7.48 -1.07 -14.50
C MET A 1 7.17 -1.25 -13.02
N SER A 2 7.08 -0.17 -12.29
CA SER A 2 6.80 -0.24 -10.87
C SER A 2 5.31 -0.29 -10.60
N ARG A 3 4.94 -0.70 -9.40
CA ARG A 3 3.54 -0.74 -8.97
C ARG A 3 3.14 0.58 -8.37
N ILE A 4 1.85 0.84 -8.39
CA ILE A 4 1.30 2.03 -7.74
C ILE A 4 0.74 1.60 -6.38
N LEU A 5 1.17 2.27 -5.34
CA LEU A 5 0.68 2.03 -4.00
C LEU A 5 -0.40 3.05 -3.69
N ALA A 6 -1.60 2.58 -3.44
CA ALA A 6 -2.74 3.44 -3.14
C ALA A 6 -3.07 3.33 -1.66
N ILE A 7 -3.35 4.48 -1.03
CA ILE A 7 -3.61 4.55 0.40
C ILE A 7 -4.94 5.22 0.64
N ASP A 8 -5.82 4.53 1.36
CA ASP A 8 -7.11 5.08 1.77
C ASP A 8 -6.99 5.38 3.26
N TYR A 9 -6.59 6.58 3.59
CA TYR A 9 -6.26 6.99 4.95
C TYR A 9 -7.51 7.13 5.81
N GLY A 10 -7.51 6.48 6.96
CA GLY A 10 -8.58 6.61 7.93
C GLY A 10 -8.03 7.02 9.28
N ARG A 11 -8.91 7.45 10.17
CA ARG A 11 -8.48 7.92 11.49
C ARG A 11 -7.84 6.79 12.30
N LYS A 12 -8.46 5.62 12.30
CA LYS A 12 -7.98 4.49 13.09
C LYS A 12 -7.30 3.44 12.24
N ARG A 13 -7.80 3.24 11.02
CA ARG A 13 -7.28 2.22 10.12
C ARG A 13 -7.08 2.82 8.75
N THR A 14 -6.09 2.32 8.06
CA THR A 14 -5.78 2.76 6.71
C THR A 14 -5.81 1.56 5.79
N GLY A 15 -6.58 1.68 4.70
CA GLY A 15 -6.60 0.66 3.66
C GLY A 15 -5.45 0.86 2.71
N VAL A 16 -4.81 -0.22 2.32
CA VAL A 16 -3.68 -0.18 1.40
C VAL A 16 -3.95 -1.10 0.24
N ALA A 17 -3.75 -0.60 -0.96
CA ALA A 17 -3.90 -1.38 -2.18
C ALA A 17 -2.68 -1.16 -3.06
N VAL A 18 -2.43 -2.10 -3.95
CA VAL A 18 -1.30 -1.99 -4.86
C VAL A 18 -1.74 -2.47 -6.24
N SER A 19 -1.31 -1.77 -7.27
CA SER A 19 -1.58 -2.18 -8.63
C SER A 19 -0.64 -3.30 -9.04
N ASP A 20 -0.97 -3.97 -10.15
CA ASP A 20 -0.03 -4.90 -10.74
C ASP A 20 1.14 -4.12 -11.36
N ALA A 21 2.15 -4.85 -11.85
CA ALA A 21 3.34 -4.20 -12.40
C ALA A 21 3.02 -3.35 -13.63
N MET A 22 1.91 -3.64 -14.31
CA MET A 22 1.49 -2.86 -15.48
C MET A 22 0.55 -1.72 -15.12
N GLN A 23 0.22 -1.60 -13.81
CA GLN A 23 -0.61 -0.51 -13.29
C GLN A 23 -2.02 -0.50 -13.86
N ILE A 24 -2.55 -1.68 -14.18
CA ILE A 24 -3.89 -1.80 -14.76
C ILE A 24 -4.93 -2.07 -13.69
N ILE A 25 -4.63 -2.95 -12.74
CA ILE A 25 -5.60 -3.37 -11.73
C ILE A 25 -5.06 -3.06 -10.34
N ALA A 26 -5.89 -2.41 -9.53
CA ALA A 26 -5.55 -2.15 -8.13
C ALA A 26 -6.17 -3.25 -7.28
N ASN A 27 -5.36 -3.92 -6.49
CA ASN A 27 -5.82 -4.97 -5.60
C ASN A 27 -5.66 -4.54 -4.16
N GLY A 28 -6.69 -4.79 -3.35
CA GLY A 28 -6.61 -4.54 -1.94
C GLY A 28 -5.51 -5.40 -1.33
N LEU A 29 -4.56 -4.78 -0.64
CA LEU A 29 -3.46 -5.49 -0.02
C LEU A 29 -3.79 -5.84 1.41
N THR A 30 -4.14 -4.84 2.20
CA THR A 30 -4.47 -5.06 3.61
C THR A 30 -5.00 -3.78 4.23
N THR A 31 -5.47 -3.91 5.46
CA THR A 31 -5.82 -2.77 6.29
C THR A 31 -4.90 -2.77 7.49
N VAL A 32 -4.28 -1.64 7.79
CA VAL A 32 -3.35 -1.54 8.92
C VAL A 32 -3.83 -0.45 9.88
N PRO A 33 -3.49 -0.55 11.17
CA PRO A 33 -3.75 0.55 12.08
C PRO A 33 -3.00 1.78 11.60
N THR A 34 -3.68 2.92 11.61
CA THR A 34 -3.09 4.13 11.02
C THR A 34 -1.77 4.50 11.67
N HIS A 35 -1.62 4.28 12.98
CA HIS A 35 -0.37 4.63 13.66
C HIS A 35 0.81 3.74 13.24
N GLU A 36 0.54 2.63 12.53
CA GLU A 36 1.60 1.75 12.02
C GLU A 36 1.82 1.92 10.53
N LEU A 37 1.13 2.87 9.92
CA LEU A 37 1.14 3.01 8.47
C LEU A 37 2.53 3.26 7.90
N LEU A 38 3.30 4.16 8.51
CA LEU A 38 4.63 4.47 8.00
C LEU A 38 5.55 3.26 8.04
N ASP A 39 5.48 2.49 9.12
CA ASP A 39 6.30 1.28 9.22
C ASP A 39 5.91 0.27 8.15
N PHE A 40 4.60 0.13 7.91
CA PHE A 40 4.13 -0.79 6.89
C PHE A 40 4.62 -0.39 5.50
N ILE A 41 4.48 0.89 5.16
CA ILE A 41 4.88 1.37 3.84
C ILE A 41 6.38 1.24 3.66
N THR A 42 7.17 1.60 4.67
CA THR A 42 8.62 1.49 4.58
C THR A 42 9.05 0.05 4.32
N GLY A 43 8.46 -0.88 5.06
CA GLY A 43 8.78 -2.29 4.85
C GLY A 43 8.35 -2.78 3.47
N TYR A 44 7.20 -2.31 2.99
CA TYR A 44 6.70 -2.77 1.71
C TYR A 44 7.56 -2.29 0.55
N VAL A 45 7.92 -1.01 0.54
CA VAL A 45 8.68 -0.47 -0.59
C VAL A 45 10.11 -0.99 -0.62
N GLN A 46 10.61 -1.52 0.49
CA GLN A 46 11.92 -2.17 0.50
C GLN A 46 11.89 -3.54 -0.16
N LYS A 47 10.70 -4.16 -0.21
CA LYS A 47 10.55 -5.49 -0.80
C LYS A 47 10.10 -5.44 -2.24
N GLU A 48 9.25 -4.49 -2.59
CA GLU A 48 8.59 -4.46 -3.88
C GLU A 48 8.90 -3.14 -4.59
N PRO A 49 9.10 -3.18 -5.91
CA PRO A 49 9.31 -1.95 -6.68
C PRO A 49 7.98 -1.18 -6.77
N VAL A 50 7.99 0.00 -6.23
CA VAL A 50 6.81 0.86 -6.23
C VAL A 50 7.15 2.19 -6.85
#